data_7302e5c6dc9fcb3d802c3e69888d5f58
#
_entry.id   7302e5c6dc9fcb3d802c3e69888d5f58
#
_cell.length_a   1.000
_cell.length_b   1.000
_cell.length_c   1.000
_cell.angle_alpha   90.00
_cell.angle_beta   90.00
_cell.angle_gamma   90.00
#
_symmetry.space_group_name_H-M   'P 1'
#
loop_
_entity.id
_entity.type
_entity.pdbx_description
1 polymer ?
#
loop_
_entity_poly.entity_id
_entity_poly.type
_entity_poly.pdbx_seq_one_letter_code
_entity_poly.pdbx_strand_id
1 'polypeptide(L)'
;MAIQILMNLILSVFWLFVTGSYNFNNFILGYLFALLLVYIMRGVLPGRFYLITVYKIIKLFLVFLIELIKANIDVIRIVVKPNIDNEPAFFTYNTDLKKDWQIVLLSNLITLTPGTIVLGISDDRTKIYIHSIDFSTKEEEVKSIKSSLEKVVREVGENE
;
A
#
# COMPACT_ATOMS: atom_id res chain seq x y z
N MET A 1 -10.65 -4.83 12.51
CA MET A 1 -10.99 -5.05 11.09
C MET A 1 -11.69 -6.38 10.85
N ALA A 2 -11.05 -7.53 11.14
CA ALA A 2 -11.64 -8.85 10.86
C ALA A 2 -13.05 -9.05 11.43
N ILE A 3 -13.26 -8.65 12.69
CA ILE A 3 -14.57 -8.72 13.35
C ILE A 3 -15.64 -7.90 12.61
N GLN A 4 -15.31 -6.69 12.16
CA GLN A 4 -16.27 -5.82 11.45
C GLN A 4 -16.65 -6.39 10.08
N ILE A 5 -15.68 -6.97 9.35
CA ILE A 5 -15.91 -7.63 8.07
C ILE A 5 -16.78 -8.89 8.28
N LEU A 6 -16.43 -9.70 9.28
CA LEU A 6 -17.21 -10.91 9.61
C LEU A 6 -18.65 -10.56 9.99
N MET A 7 -18.85 -9.55 10.84
CA MET A 7 -20.19 -9.06 11.20
C MET A 7 -20.97 -8.60 9.97
N ASN A 8 -20.32 -7.84 9.07
CA ASN A 8 -20.98 -7.40 7.85
C ASN A 8 -21.43 -8.58 6.98
N LEU A 9 -20.58 -9.59 6.80
CA LEU A 9 -20.95 -10.79 6.06
C LEU A 9 -22.08 -11.58 6.72
N ILE A 10 -22.01 -11.79 8.03
CA ILE A 10 -23.06 -12.50 8.78
C ILE A 10 -24.40 -11.77 8.65
N LEU A 11 -24.41 -10.45 8.84
CA LEU A 11 -25.62 -9.64 8.71
C LEU A 11 -26.18 -9.65 7.28
N SER A 12 -25.29 -9.66 6.27
CA SER A 12 -25.70 -9.75 4.86
C SER A 12 -26.36 -11.07 4.54
N VAL A 13 -25.79 -12.17 5.05
CA VAL A 13 -26.39 -13.51 4.90
C VAL A 13 -27.71 -13.61 5.68
N PHE A 14 -27.75 -13.08 6.91
CA PHE A 14 -28.99 -13.01 7.70
C PHE A 14 -30.10 -12.27 6.96
N TRP A 15 -29.77 -11.17 6.26
CA TRP A 15 -30.73 -10.43 5.41
C TRP A 15 -31.36 -11.31 4.33
N LEU A 16 -30.59 -12.20 3.69
CA LEU A 16 -31.12 -13.13 2.68
C LEU A 16 -32.16 -14.08 3.28
N PHE A 17 -31.90 -14.60 4.50
CA PHE A 17 -32.87 -15.46 5.20
C PHE A 17 -34.14 -14.72 5.59
N VAL A 18 -34.02 -13.48 6.09
CA VAL A 18 -35.18 -12.67 6.47
C VAL A 18 -36.07 -12.33 5.28
N THR A 19 -35.44 -12.02 4.14
CA THR A 19 -36.19 -11.65 2.92
C THR A 19 -36.66 -12.85 2.10
N GLY A 20 -36.17 -14.07 2.39
CA GLY A 20 -36.48 -15.29 1.64
C GLY A 20 -36.01 -15.24 0.18
N SER A 21 -35.15 -14.31 -0.19
CA SER A 21 -34.71 -14.07 -1.57
C SER A 21 -33.19 -14.21 -1.69
N TYR A 22 -32.75 -15.30 -2.30
CA TYR A 22 -31.34 -15.71 -2.40
C TYR A 22 -30.70 -15.31 -3.74
N ASN A 23 -30.91 -14.07 -4.17
CA ASN A 23 -30.31 -13.54 -5.40
C ASN A 23 -29.18 -12.55 -5.09
N PHE A 24 -28.30 -12.32 -6.08
CA PHE A 24 -27.14 -11.46 -5.94
C PHE A 24 -27.50 -9.99 -5.61
N ASN A 25 -28.58 -9.47 -6.21
CA ASN A 25 -29.01 -8.11 -5.95
C ASN A 25 -29.47 -7.92 -4.49
N ASN A 26 -30.18 -8.92 -3.96
CA ASN A 26 -30.61 -8.89 -2.56
C ASN A 26 -29.45 -9.08 -1.58
N PHE A 27 -28.43 -9.86 -1.96
CA PHE A 27 -27.18 -9.94 -1.18
C PHE A 27 -26.48 -8.58 -1.12
N ILE A 28 -26.37 -7.86 -2.25
CA ILE A 28 -25.76 -6.50 -2.27
C ILE A 28 -26.56 -5.54 -1.39
N LEU A 29 -27.90 -5.56 -1.46
CA LEU A 29 -28.73 -4.74 -0.58
C LEU A 29 -28.49 -5.08 0.89
N GLY A 30 -28.48 -6.35 1.25
CA GLY A 30 -28.15 -6.81 2.59
C GLY A 30 -26.77 -6.39 3.05
N TYR A 31 -25.78 -6.43 2.15
CA TYR A 31 -24.41 -5.98 2.44
C TYR A 31 -24.35 -4.47 2.73
N LEU A 32 -25.08 -3.66 1.97
CA LEU A 32 -25.16 -2.22 2.19
C LEU A 32 -25.88 -1.86 3.51
N PHE A 33 -26.98 -2.55 3.84
CA PHE A 33 -27.65 -2.38 5.14
C PHE A 33 -26.75 -2.82 6.29
N ALA A 34 -26.08 -3.97 6.18
CA ALA A 34 -25.12 -4.43 7.16
C ALA A 34 -23.97 -3.45 7.35
N LEU A 35 -23.45 -2.87 6.25
CA LEU A 35 -22.43 -1.84 6.27
C LEU A 35 -22.87 -0.61 7.05
N LEU A 36 -24.10 -0.15 6.81
CA LEU A 36 -24.69 0.98 7.54
C LEU A 36 -24.77 0.69 9.04
N LEU A 37 -25.21 -0.51 9.41
CA LEU A 37 -25.29 -0.94 10.82
C LEU A 37 -23.90 -0.98 11.47
N VAL A 38 -22.90 -1.58 10.82
CA VAL A 38 -21.51 -1.62 11.30
C VAL A 38 -20.93 -0.20 11.43
N TYR A 39 -21.28 0.70 10.51
CA TYR A 39 -20.89 2.11 10.60
C TYR A 39 -21.50 2.82 11.79
N ILE A 40 -22.79 2.63 12.06
CA ILE A 40 -23.47 3.20 13.23
C ILE A 40 -22.84 2.65 14.52
N MET A 41 -22.55 1.34 14.55
CA MET A 41 -21.94 0.65 15.70
C MET A 41 -20.43 0.88 15.85
N ARG A 42 -19.81 1.66 14.98
CA ARG A 42 -18.34 1.88 14.98
C ARG A 42 -17.76 2.38 16.31
N GLY A 43 -18.57 3.05 17.16
CA GLY A 43 -18.15 3.52 18.46
C GLY A 43 -18.05 2.41 19.53
N VAL A 44 -18.73 1.29 19.33
CA VAL A 44 -18.75 0.12 20.23
C VAL A 44 -17.79 -0.98 19.74
N LEU A 45 -17.58 -1.05 18.42
CA LEU A 45 -16.71 -2.06 17.81
C LEU A 45 -15.24 -1.69 17.95
N PRO A 46 -14.38 -2.66 18.26
CA PRO A 46 -12.95 -2.42 18.38
C PRO A 46 -12.34 -2.03 17.02
N GLY A 47 -11.46 -1.01 17.06
CA GLY A 47 -10.72 -0.54 15.91
C GLY A 47 -11.46 0.47 15.04
N ARG A 48 -10.74 1.02 14.06
CA ARG A 48 -11.31 1.96 13.07
C ARG A 48 -12.21 1.24 12.07
N PHE A 49 -13.15 1.98 11.48
CA PHE A 49 -14.07 1.44 10.48
C PHE A 49 -13.31 0.82 9.29
N TYR A 50 -13.58 -0.43 8.99
CA TYR A 50 -12.79 -1.25 8.08
C TYR A 50 -12.70 -0.70 6.65
N LEU A 51 -13.73 0.02 6.14
CA LEU A 51 -13.68 0.62 4.80
C LEU A 51 -12.58 1.67 4.66
N ILE A 52 -12.22 2.38 5.73
CA ILE A 52 -11.10 3.33 5.71
C ILE A 52 -9.80 2.59 5.39
N THR A 53 -9.62 1.42 5.99
CA THR A 53 -8.41 0.62 5.73
C THR A 53 -8.44 -0.01 4.33
N VAL A 54 -9.60 -0.50 3.88
CA VAL A 54 -9.77 -0.99 2.50
C VAL A 54 -9.42 0.11 1.49
N TYR A 55 -9.92 1.33 1.70
CA TYR A 55 -9.57 2.48 0.87
C TYR A 55 -8.06 2.75 0.84
N LYS A 56 -7.40 2.69 2.00
CA LYS A 56 -5.94 2.91 2.09
C LYS A 56 -5.15 1.81 1.39
N ILE A 57 -5.58 0.56 1.48
CA ILE A 57 -4.96 -0.56 0.75
C ILE A 57 -5.14 -0.37 -0.76
N ILE A 58 -6.33 0.01 -1.22
CA ILE A 58 -6.57 0.30 -2.64
C ILE A 58 -5.70 1.48 -3.10
N LYS A 59 -5.62 2.55 -2.30
CA LYS A 59 -4.75 3.69 -2.59
C LYS A 59 -3.28 3.27 -2.72
N LEU A 60 -2.78 2.44 -1.78
CA LEU A 60 -1.43 1.88 -1.83
C LEU A 60 -1.21 1.12 -3.14
N PHE A 61 -2.13 0.24 -3.50
CA PHE A 61 -2.04 -0.55 -4.73
C PHE A 61 -2.03 0.33 -5.99
N LEU A 62 -2.87 1.37 -6.04
CA LEU A 62 -2.89 2.30 -7.17
C LEU A 62 -1.61 3.12 -7.27
N VAL A 63 -1.07 3.61 -6.15
CA VAL A 63 0.24 4.30 -6.13
C VAL A 63 1.33 3.37 -6.64
N PHE A 64 1.37 2.12 -6.17
CA PHE A 64 2.31 1.12 -6.65
C PHE A 64 2.21 0.91 -8.17
N LEU A 65 1.00 0.76 -8.72
CA LEU A 65 0.81 0.60 -10.16
C LEU A 65 1.31 1.81 -10.96
N ILE A 66 1.05 3.02 -10.46
CA ILE A 66 1.53 4.26 -11.12
C ILE A 66 3.06 4.30 -11.13
N GLU A 67 3.70 4.02 -9.98
CA GLU A 67 5.16 4.00 -9.89
C GLU A 67 5.75 2.89 -10.77
N LEU A 68 5.13 1.71 -10.82
CA LEU A 68 5.55 0.62 -11.70
C LEU A 68 5.48 1.02 -13.19
N ILE A 69 4.42 1.71 -13.63
CA ILE A 69 4.29 2.17 -15.02
C ILE A 69 5.36 3.21 -15.33
N LYS A 70 5.54 4.22 -14.47
CA LYS A 70 6.58 5.25 -14.64
C LYS A 70 7.96 4.63 -14.78
N ALA A 71 8.30 3.74 -13.87
CA ALA A 71 9.60 3.08 -13.84
C ALA A 71 9.84 2.21 -15.09
N ASN A 72 8.83 1.50 -15.60
CA ASN A 72 8.96 0.78 -16.87
C ASN A 72 9.19 1.73 -18.05
N ILE A 73 8.53 2.90 -18.08
CA ILE A 73 8.77 3.92 -19.12
C ILE A 73 10.20 4.43 -19.03
N ASP A 74 10.73 4.66 -17.84
CA ASP A 74 12.10 5.15 -17.65
C ASP A 74 13.15 4.10 -18.09
N VAL A 75 12.94 2.81 -17.79
CA VAL A 75 13.79 1.73 -18.32
C VAL A 75 13.73 1.69 -19.86
N ILE A 76 12.55 1.80 -20.46
CA ILE A 76 12.43 1.86 -21.93
C ILE A 76 13.23 3.04 -22.49
N ARG A 77 13.14 4.21 -21.86
CA ARG A 77 13.91 5.41 -22.27
C ARG A 77 15.41 5.18 -22.19
N ILE A 78 15.89 4.51 -21.13
CA ILE A 78 17.32 4.17 -20.97
C ILE A 78 17.77 3.22 -22.06
N VAL A 79 17.01 2.15 -22.32
CA VAL A 79 17.37 1.11 -23.30
C VAL A 79 17.36 1.63 -24.74
N VAL A 80 16.45 2.57 -25.05
CA VAL A 80 16.34 3.16 -26.40
C VAL A 80 17.36 4.27 -26.67
N LYS A 81 18.01 4.82 -25.61
CA LYS A 81 19.07 5.81 -25.79
C LYS A 81 20.29 5.20 -26.54
N PRO A 82 20.82 5.89 -27.55
CA PRO A 82 22.01 5.40 -28.29
C PRO A 82 23.27 5.37 -27.41
N ASN A 83 23.36 6.21 -26.39
CA ASN A 83 24.44 6.22 -25.39
C ASN A 83 23.82 6.01 -24.01
N ILE A 84 24.35 5.03 -23.28
CA ILE A 84 23.93 4.74 -21.91
C ILE A 84 24.77 5.62 -20.99
N ASP A 85 24.25 6.78 -20.60
CA ASP A 85 24.85 7.73 -19.66
C ASP A 85 24.19 7.56 -18.29
N ASN A 86 24.21 6.34 -17.76
CA ASN A 86 23.65 6.06 -16.43
C ASN A 86 24.75 6.25 -15.38
N GLU A 87 24.44 6.94 -14.29
CA GLU A 87 25.31 7.08 -13.13
C GLU A 87 24.78 6.21 -11.97
N PRO A 88 25.19 4.93 -11.90
CA PRO A 88 24.77 4.06 -10.82
C PRO A 88 25.37 4.51 -9.49
N ALA A 89 24.56 4.51 -8.43
CA ALA A 89 25.03 4.88 -7.11
C ALA A 89 24.42 4.03 -5.99
N PHE A 90 25.14 3.98 -4.89
CA PHE A 90 24.66 3.44 -3.63
C PHE A 90 24.29 4.59 -2.69
N PHE A 91 23.13 4.54 -2.11
CA PHE A 91 22.74 5.53 -1.11
C PHE A 91 22.00 4.91 0.07
N THR A 92 21.93 5.65 1.15
CA THR A 92 21.24 5.26 2.36
C THR A 92 19.97 6.06 2.49
N TYR A 93 18.84 5.40 2.60
CA TYR A 93 17.55 5.95 2.92
C TYR A 93 17.26 5.81 4.41
N ASN A 94 16.97 6.91 5.10
CA ASN A 94 16.55 6.90 6.49
C ASN A 94 15.02 6.84 6.55
N THR A 95 14.47 5.76 7.11
CA THR A 95 13.02 5.58 7.26
C THR A 95 12.56 5.98 8.66
N ASP A 96 11.36 6.59 8.72
CA ASP A 96 10.68 6.89 9.99
C ASP A 96 9.68 5.78 10.39
N LEU A 97 9.56 4.71 9.59
CA LEU A 97 8.70 3.58 9.88
C LEU A 97 9.24 2.77 11.07
N LYS A 98 8.33 2.29 11.92
CA LYS A 98 8.72 1.58 13.16
C LYS A 98 8.32 0.11 13.20
N LYS A 99 7.30 -0.27 12.41
CA LYS A 99 6.81 -1.65 12.38
C LYS A 99 7.58 -2.46 11.33
N ASP A 100 8.00 -3.66 11.67
CA ASP A 100 8.80 -4.53 10.80
C ASP A 100 8.14 -4.75 9.44
N TRP A 101 6.86 -5.07 9.44
CA TRP A 101 6.11 -5.31 8.20
C TRP A 101 6.06 -4.08 7.27
N GLN A 102 6.05 -2.86 7.84
CA GLN A 102 6.08 -1.62 7.04
C GLN A 102 7.44 -1.45 6.35
N ILE A 103 8.53 -1.73 7.06
CA ILE A 103 9.88 -1.62 6.52
C ILE A 103 10.09 -2.67 5.41
N VAL A 104 9.63 -3.91 5.65
CA VAL A 104 9.67 -4.99 4.64
C VAL A 104 8.83 -4.62 3.42
N LEU A 105 7.61 -4.11 3.63
CA LEU A 105 6.73 -3.69 2.54
C LEU A 105 7.37 -2.55 1.73
N LEU A 106 7.91 -1.52 2.39
CA LEU A 106 8.61 -0.42 1.73
C LEU A 106 9.81 -0.92 0.92
N SER A 107 10.62 -1.80 1.50
CA SER A 107 11.79 -2.40 0.83
C SER A 107 11.40 -3.18 -0.43
N ASN A 108 10.31 -3.95 -0.35
CA ASN A 108 9.78 -4.67 -1.51
C ASN A 108 9.25 -3.71 -2.58
N LEU A 109 8.51 -2.65 -2.19
CA LEU A 109 8.02 -1.65 -3.12
C LEU A 109 9.15 -0.93 -3.84
N ILE A 110 10.23 -0.57 -3.13
CA ILE A 110 11.44 0.03 -3.72
C ILE A 110 12.08 -0.94 -4.73
N THR A 111 12.23 -2.21 -4.37
CA THR A 111 12.84 -3.23 -5.26
C THR A 111 11.96 -3.56 -6.47
N LEU A 112 10.64 -3.44 -6.35
CA LEU A 112 9.71 -3.64 -7.46
C LEU A 112 9.69 -2.46 -8.44
N THR A 113 10.20 -1.30 -8.05
CA THR A 113 10.42 -0.20 -9.02
C THR A 113 11.68 -0.49 -9.84
N PRO A 114 11.59 -0.55 -11.20
CA PRO A 114 12.76 -0.80 -12.04
C PRO A 114 13.85 0.24 -11.82
N GLY A 115 15.09 -0.21 -11.77
CA GLY A 115 16.25 0.65 -11.59
C GLY A 115 16.71 0.81 -10.15
N THR A 116 15.95 0.31 -9.17
CA THR A 116 16.37 0.32 -7.77
C THR A 116 16.31 -1.08 -7.13
N ILE A 117 17.25 -1.37 -6.25
CA ILE A 117 17.26 -2.59 -5.46
C ILE A 117 17.68 -2.29 -4.02
N VAL A 118 16.97 -2.86 -3.08
CA VAL A 118 17.34 -2.83 -1.66
C VAL A 118 18.39 -3.92 -1.41
N LEU A 119 19.55 -3.51 -0.92
CA LEU A 119 20.67 -4.40 -0.61
C LEU A 119 20.61 -4.94 0.82
N GLY A 120 20.01 -4.17 1.72
CA GLY A 120 19.90 -4.56 3.12
C GLY A 120 19.26 -3.48 3.97
N ILE A 121 18.96 -3.84 5.20
CA ILE A 121 18.41 -2.97 6.23
C ILE A 121 19.38 -3.00 7.41
N SER A 122 19.61 -1.85 8.05
CA SER A 122 20.46 -1.78 9.26
C SER A 122 19.83 -2.55 10.43
N ASP A 123 20.66 -3.03 11.36
CA ASP A 123 20.23 -3.80 12.54
C ASP A 123 19.23 -3.02 13.41
N ASP A 124 19.40 -1.70 13.50
CA ASP A 124 18.51 -0.77 14.20
C ASP A 124 17.22 -0.44 13.41
N ARG A 125 17.10 -0.94 12.15
CA ARG A 125 15.96 -0.78 11.25
C ARG A 125 15.62 0.67 10.90
N THR A 126 16.58 1.58 11.06
CA THR A 126 16.40 3.00 10.73
C THR A 126 16.88 3.35 9.33
N LYS A 127 17.68 2.46 8.71
CA LYS A 127 18.33 2.70 7.42
C LYS A 127 18.09 1.58 6.45
N ILE A 128 17.80 1.93 5.21
CA ILE A 128 17.67 1.03 4.07
C ILE A 128 18.79 1.38 3.08
N TYR A 129 19.61 0.39 2.72
CA TYR A 129 20.69 0.54 1.75
C TYR A 129 20.16 0.22 0.36
N ILE A 130 20.28 1.16 -0.56
CA ILE A 130 19.68 1.08 -1.89
C ILE A 130 20.77 1.28 -2.94
N HIS A 131 20.70 0.49 -4.01
CA HIS A 131 21.43 0.71 -5.25
C HIS A 131 20.45 1.21 -6.31
N SER A 132 20.81 2.30 -6.99
CA SER A 132 20.08 2.85 -8.13
C SER A 132 20.93 2.74 -9.40
N ILE A 133 20.31 2.38 -10.53
CA ILE A 133 20.98 2.31 -11.83
C ILE A 133 21.20 3.71 -12.42
N ASP A 134 20.28 4.63 -12.17
CA ASP A 134 20.35 6.01 -12.62
C ASP A 134 20.05 6.91 -11.42
N PHE A 135 21.11 7.53 -10.91
CA PHE A 135 21.07 8.32 -9.67
C PHE A 135 21.23 9.79 -10.00
N SER A 136 20.19 10.57 -9.77
CA SER A 136 20.24 12.02 -9.98
C SER A 136 20.91 12.74 -8.80
N THR A 137 20.20 12.85 -7.70
CA THR A 137 20.72 13.37 -6.43
C THR A 137 20.08 12.61 -5.27
N LYS A 138 20.82 12.49 -4.15
CA LYS A 138 20.31 11.81 -2.95
C LYS A 138 19.02 12.46 -2.43
N GLU A 139 18.94 13.77 -2.51
CA GLU A 139 17.79 14.55 -2.04
C GLU A 139 16.54 14.25 -2.86
N GLU A 140 16.66 14.11 -4.18
CA GLU A 140 15.56 13.79 -5.07
C GLU A 140 15.07 12.35 -4.87
N GLU A 141 15.99 11.39 -4.79
CA GLU A 141 15.67 9.98 -4.54
C GLU A 141 14.97 9.79 -3.19
N VAL A 142 15.54 10.37 -2.12
CA VAL A 142 14.95 10.35 -0.78
C VAL A 142 13.57 11.00 -0.77
N LYS A 143 13.40 12.15 -1.43
CA LYS A 143 12.13 12.86 -1.52
C LYS A 143 11.08 12.04 -2.28
N SER A 144 11.47 11.41 -3.37
CA SER A 144 10.60 10.55 -4.17
C SER A 144 10.08 9.37 -3.33
N ILE A 145 10.96 8.60 -2.70
CA ILE A 145 10.60 7.46 -1.85
C ILE A 145 9.69 7.92 -0.69
N LYS A 146 10.06 9.01 -0.01
CA LYS A 146 9.34 9.50 1.16
C LYS A 146 7.95 10.02 0.84
N SER A 147 7.78 10.73 -0.27
CA SER A 147 6.50 11.35 -0.65
C SER A 147 5.52 10.38 -1.32
N SER A 148 6.03 9.38 -2.04
CA SER A 148 5.20 8.40 -2.76
C SER A 148 4.98 7.12 -1.94
N LEU A 149 6.03 6.34 -1.72
CA LEU A 149 5.92 4.99 -1.17
C LEU A 149 5.81 4.99 0.37
N GLU A 150 6.75 5.64 1.09
CA GLU A 150 6.74 5.59 2.55
C GLU A 150 5.47 6.20 3.14
N LYS A 151 5.01 7.34 2.58
CA LYS A 151 3.78 7.99 3.04
C LYS A 151 2.58 7.04 3.01
N VAL A 152 2.41 6.30 1.92
CA VAL A 152 1.25 5.41 1.76
C VAL A 152 1.37 4.17 2.63
N VAL A 153 2.58 3.61 2.77
CA VAL A 153 2.85 2.51 3.73
C VAL A 153 2.55 2.94 5.16
N ARG A 154 2.94 4.15 5.55
CA ARG A 154 2.65 4.72 6.87
C ARG A 154 1.15 4.87 7.10
N GLU A 155 0.41 5.43 6.13
CA GLU A 155 -1.04 5.61 6.21
C GLU A 155 -1.79 4.28 6.46
N VAL A 156 -1.32 3.18 5.87
CA VAL A 156 -1.88 1.84 6.10
C VAL A 156 -1.62 1.38 7.54
N GLY A 157 -0.42 1.63 8.07
CA GLY A 157 -0.01 1.18 9.40
C GLY A 157 -0.55 1.98 10.58
N GLU A 158 -1.03 3.19 10.37
CA GLU A 158 -1.64 4.03 11.42
C GLU A 158 -3.01 3.53 11.91
N ASN A 159 -3.53 2.46 11.32
CA ASN A 159 -4.84 1.90 11.64
C ASN A 159 -4.79 0.63 12.49
N GLU A 160 -3.59 0.15 12.77
CA GLU A 160 -3.34 -0.98 13.69
C GLU A 160 -2.82 -0.48 15.05
#